data_9009fb0bac2a012ff7fe049bf08f6a9f
#
_entry.id   9009fb0bac2a012ff7fe049bf08f6a9f
#
_cell.length_a   1.000
_cell.length_b   1.000
_cell.length_c   1.000
_cell.angle_alpha   90.00
_cell.angle_beta   90.00
_cell.angle_gamma   90.00
#
_symmetry.space_group_name_H-M   'P 1'
#
loop_
_entity.id
_entity.type
_entity.pdbx_description
1 polymer ?
#
loop_
_entity_poly.entity_id
_entity_poly.type
_entity_poly.pdbx_seq_one_letter_code
_entity_poly.pdbx_strand_id
1 'polypeptide(L)'
;MSQTILVCDDDKEIAAAVDIYLTAEGYRVIKAYDGLQALEQLQNNPDVQLILMDIMMPRLDGIRATLKIREESSIPIIILSAKTEDADKILGLNIGADDYVEKPFNPLELVARVKSQLRRYTQLGNAAENDASVYTVGGLSINDDLKEVTVDGETVKLTPIEYNILLLLVKNQGKVFSINQIYESIWNEDAIGADNTVAVHIRHIREKIEINPKEPRYLKVVWGVGYKIDKN
;
A
#
# COMPACT_ATOMS: atom_id res chain seq x y z
N MET A 1 12.37 3.30 -19.02
CA MET A 1 11.06 2.74 -19.46
C MET A 1 9.97 3.53 -18.74
N SER A 2 8.86 3.87 -19.42
CA SER A 2 7.73 4.52 -18.76
C SER A 2 7.06 3.54 -17.80
N GLN A 3 6.69 4.01 -16.61
CA GLN A 3 5.96 3.20 -15.63
C GLN A 3 4.51 3.01 -16.11
N THR A 4 3.96 1.81 -15.89
CA THR A 4 2.62 1.43 -16.37
C THR A 4 1.63 1.42 -15.23
N ILE A 5 0.50 2.10 -15.41
CA ILE A 5 -0.58 2.24 -14.43
C ILE A 5 -1.86 1.66 -15.02
N LEU A 6 -2.55 0.81 -14.27
CA LEU A 6 -3.89 0.33 -14.62
C LEU A 6 -4.93 1.21 -13.94
N VAL A 7 -5.84 1.78 -14.72
CA VAL A 7 -6.98 2.60 -14.27
C VAL A 7 -8.27 1.82 -14.48
N CYS A 8 -8.95 1.51 -13.38
CA CYS A 8 -10.18 0.74 -13.35
C CYS A 8 -11.32 1.62 -12.85
N ASP A 9 -12.22 2.02 -13.74
CA ASP A 9 -13.39 2.86 -13.44
C ASP A 9 -14.45 2.61 -14.51
N ASP A 10 -15.70 2.35 -14.12
CA ASP A 10 -16.79 2.12 -15.07
C ASP A 10 -17.25 3.41 -15.75
N ASP A 11 -16.98 4.57 -15.13
CA ASP A 11 -17.14 5.87 -15.77
C ASP A 11 -15.98 6.16 -16.74
N LYS A 12 -16.30 6.05 -18.03
CA LYS A 12 -15.33 6.27 -19.12
C LYS A 12 -14.78 7.69 -19.15
N GLU A 13 -15.55 8.68 -18.68
CA GLU A 13 -15.11 10.08 -18.65
C GLU A 13 -14.08 10.28 -17.55
N ILE A 14 -14.30 9.69 -16.36
CA ILE A 14 -13.33 9.71 -15.27
C ILE A 14 -12.06 8.96 -15.69
N ALA A 15 -12.19 7.75 -16.23
CA ALA A 15 -11.05 6.97 -16.71
C ALA A 15 -10.24 7.71 -17.79
N ALA A 16 -10.91 8.44 -18.71
CA ALA A 16 -10.25 9.25 -19.71
C ALA A 16 -9.57 10.50 -19.12
N ALA A 17 -10.19 11.17 -18.17
CA ALA A 17 -9.58 12.30 -17.48
C ALA A 17 -8.32 11.89 -16.71
N VAL A 18 -8.37 10.79 -15.97
CA VAL A 18 -7.22 10.25 -15.25
C VAL A 18 -6.10 9.87 -16.22
N ASP A 19 -6.42 9.24 -17.35
CA ASP A 19 -5.46 8.90 -18.41
C ASP A 19 -4.71 10.16 -18.92
N ILE A 20 -5.44 11.25 -19.18
CA ILE A 20 -4.83 12.52 -19.61
C ILE A 20 -3.83 13.03 -18.59
N TYR A 21 -4.20 13.08 -17.30
CA TYR A 21 -3.31 13.57 -16.24
C TYR A 21 -2.07 12.71 -16.07
N LEU A 22 -2.24 11.41 -16.06
CA LEU A 22 -1.12 10.47 -15.86
C LEU A 22 -0.20 10.41 -17.08
N THR A 23 -0.76 10.45 -18.29
CA THR A 23 0.04 10.49 -19.54
C THR A 23 0.84 11.78 -19.64
N ALA A 24 0.29 12.93 -19.22
CA ALA A 24 1.02 14.20 -19.14
C ALA A 24 2.25 14.13 -18.21
N GLU A 25 2.22 13.26 -17.20
CA GLU A 25 3.34 12.99 -16.29
C GLU A 25 4.31 11.90 -16.80
N GLY A 26 4.07 11.38 -18.02
CA GLY A 26 4.95 10.40 -18.67
C GLY A 26 4.64 8.93 -18.33
N TYR A 27 3.51 8.64 -17.70
CA TYR A 27 3.07 7.28 -17.42
C TYR A 27 2.37 6.64 -18.63
N ARG A 28 2.50 5.33 -18.76
CA ARG A 28 1.67 4.53 -19.67
C ARG A 28 0.40 4.12 -18.91
N VAL A 29 -0.76 4.38 -19.49
CA VAL A 29 -2.05 4.06 -18.87
C VAL A 29 -2.74 2.93 -19.64
N ILE A 30 -3.21 1.93 -18.89
CA ILE A 30 -4.10 0.86 -19.35
C ILE A 30 -5.45 1.08 -18.65
N LYS A 31 -6.55 0.91 -19.39
CA LYS A 31 -7.90 1.12 -18.85
C LYS A 31 -8.66 -0.18 -18.73
N ALA A 32 -9.44 -0.33 -17.66
CA ALA A 32 -10.45 -1.35 -17.46
C ALA A 32 -11.74 -0.70 -16.94
N TYR A 33 -12.88 -1.27 -17.25
CA TYR A 33 -14.19 -0.69 -16.92
C TYR A 33 -15.00 -1.57 -15.95
N ASP A 34 -14.37 -2.58 -15.40
CA ASP A 34 -14.86 -3.43 -14.30
C ASP A 34 -13.73 -4.32 -13.79
N GLY A 35 -13.99 -4.99 -12.66
CA GLY A 35 -12.96 -5.81 -12.00
C GLY A 35 -12.55 -7.05 -12.80
N LEU A 36 -13.40 -7.60 -13.68
CA LEU A 36 -12.99 -8.74 -14.53
C LEU A 36 -12.00 -8.30 -15.59
N GLN A 37 -12.27 -7.16 -16.24
CA GLN A 37 -11.32 -6.57 -17.18
C GLN A 37 -10.01 -6.19 -16.48
N ALA A 38 -10.07 -5.68 -15.24
CA ALA A 38 -8.88 -5.37 -14.46
C ALA A 38 -7.98 -6.59 -14.27
N LEU A 39 -8.56 -7.74 -13.88
CA LEU A 39 -7.82 -9.00 -13.74
C LEU A 39 -7.23 -9.48 -15.07
N GLU A 40 -8.00 -9.41 -16.16
CA GLU A 40 -7.53 -9.75 -17.51
C GLU A 40 -6.36 -8.86 -17.95
N GLN A 41 -6.47 -7.54 -17.72
CA GLN A 41 -5.40 -6.60 -18.05
C GLN A 41 -4.12 -6.86 -17.28
N LEU A 42 -4.21 -7.24 -16.00
CA LEU A 42 -3.03 -7.60 -15.20
C LEU A 42 -2.34 -8.86 -15.71
N GLN A 43 -3.10 -9.87 -16.13
CA GLN A 43 -2.52 -11.07 -16.74
C GLN A 43 -1.80 -10.78 -18.06
N ASN A 44 -2.37 -9.89 -18.87
CA ASN A 44 -1.81 -9.54 -20.18
C ASN A 44 -0.68 -8.49 -20.11
N ASN A 45 -0.54 -7.77 -19.01
CA ASN A 45 0.43 -6.70 -18.83
C ASN A 45 1.17 -6.85 -17.50
N PRO A 46 2.16 -7.74 -17.42
CA PRO A 46 2.92 -8.00 -16.19
C PRO A 46 3.82 -6.81 -15.76
N ASP A 47 3.94 -5.79 -16.61
CA ASP A 47 4.66 -4.54 -16.36
C ASP A 47 3.83 -3.47 -15.62
N VAL A 48 2.59 -3.76 -15.24
CA VAL A 48 1.78 -2.86 -14.40
C VAL A 48 2.41 -2.73 -13.02
N GLN A 49 2.60 -1.49 -12.57
CA GLN A 49 3.30 -1.16 -11.32
C GLN A 49 2.41 -0.45 -10.30
N LEU A 50 1.20 -0.04 -10.68
CA LEU A 50 0.21 0.58 -9.81
C LEU A 50 -1.19 0.42 -10.40
N ILE A 51 -2.18 0.29 -9.53
CA ILE A 51 -3.58 0.18 -9.90
C ILE A 51 -4.36 1.32 -9.24
N LEU A 52 -5.13 2.05 -10.01
CA LEU A 52 -6.21 2.91 -9.52
C LEU A 52 -7.52 2.13 -9.68
N MET A 53 -8.26 1.91 -8.60
CA MET A 53 -9.40 1.00 -8.56
C MET A 53 -10.64 1.71 -8.01
N ASP A 54 -11.67 1.89 -8.84
CA ASP A 54 -12.97 2.29 -8.35
C ASP A 54 -13.67 1.16 -7.59
N ILE A 55 -14.42 1.48 -6.55
CA ILE A 55 -15.19 0.49 -5.77
C ILE A 55 -16.42 0.05 -6.53
N MET A 56 -17.17 0.99 -7.09
CA MET A 56 -18.52 0.77 -7.60
C MET A 56 -18.50 0.45 -9.10
N MET A 57 -18.13 -0.76 -9.46
CA MET A 57 -18.09 -1.20 -10.85
C MET A 57 -19.06 -2.37 -11.11
N PRO A 58 -19.59 -2.51 -12.35
CA PRO A 58 -20.44 -3.63 -12.72
C PRO A 58 -19.67 -4.95 -12.79
N ARG A 59 -20.36 -6.07 -12.84
CA ARG A 59 -19.85 -7.45 -12.95
C ARG A 59 -19.00 -7.90 -11.77
N LEU A 60 -17.83 -7.32 -11.57
CA LEU A 60 -16.95 -7.53 -10.42
C LEU A 60 -16.59 -6.16 -9.86
N ASP A 61 -17.02 -5.89 -8.63
CA ASP A 61 -16.72 -4.65 -7.92
C ASP A 61 -15.23 -4.55 -7.54
N GLY A 62 -14.76 -3.33 -7.25
CA GLY A 62 -13.35 -3.08 -6.94
C GLY A 62 -12.87 -3.74 -5.66
N ILE A 63 -13.75 -3.95 -4.68
CA ILE A 63 -13.43 -4.66 -3.43
C ILE A 63 -13.05 -6.10 -3.72
N ARG A 64 -13.92 -6.81 -4.44
CA ARG A 64 -13.69 -8.21 -4.82
C ARG A 64 -12.51 -8.36 -5.78
N ALA A 65 -12.33 -7.40 -6.70
CA ALA A 65 -11.18 -7.37 -7.59
C ALA A 65 -9.88 -7.22 -6.79
N THR A 66 -9.83 -6.28 -5.83
CA THR A 66 -8.68 -6.07 -4.94
C THR A 66 -8.33 -7.34 -4.16
N LEU A 67 -9.31 -8.00 -3.55
CA LEU A 67 -9.08 -9.26 -2.82
C LEU A 67 -8.41 -10.31 -3.71
N LYS A 68 -8.93 -10.52 -4.94
CA LYS A 68 -8.35 -11.48 -5.89
C LYS A 68 -6.94 -11.09 -6.32
N ILE A 69 -6.67 -9.80 -6.55
CA ILE A 69 -5.34 -9.32 -6.89
C ILE A 69 -4.37 -9.60 -5.75
N ARG A 70 -4.79 -9.43 -4.50
CA ARG A 70 -3.96 -9.66 -3.31
C ARG A 70 -3.60 -11.13 -3.04
N GLU A 71 -4.35 -12.07 -3.58
CA GLU A 71 -3.99 -13.50 -3.53
C GLU A 71 -2.66 -13.77 -4.24
N GLU A 72 -2.35 -13.03 -5.32
CA GLU A 72 -1.20 -13.30 -6.18
C GLU A 72 -0.17 -12.16 -6.21
N SER A 73 -0.58 -10.90 -5.94
CA SER A 73 0.22 -9.71 -6.18
C SER A 73 0.23 -8.71 -5.03
N SER A 74 1.41 -8.11 -4.82
CA SER A 74 1.62 -6.97 -3.91
C SER A 74 1.70 -5.62 -4.63
N ILE A 75 1.30 -5.53 -5.91
CA ILE A 75 1.25 -4.27 -6.67
C ILE A 75 0.45 -3.23 -5.87
N PRO A 76 0.93 -1.99 -5.70
CA PRO A 76 0.20 -0.96 -4.96
C PRO A 76 -1.16 -0.66 -5.60
N ILE A 77 -2.20 -0.59 -4.76
CA ILE A 77 -3.58 -0.29 -5.17
C ILE A 77 -4.04 0.96 -4.43
N ILE A 78 -4.45 1.97 -5.19
CA ILE A 78 -5.13 3.16 -4.68
C ILE A 78 -6.62 3.01 -5.00
N ILE A 79 -7.47 3.01 -3.99
CA ILE A 79 -8.92 3.00 -4.17
C ILE A 79 -9.40 4.41 -4.55
N LEU A 80 -10.25 4.49 -5.57
CA LEU A 80 -11.02 5.68 -5.90
C LEU A 80 -12.47 5.45 -5.49
N SER A 81 -13.09 6.35 -4.73
CA SER A 81 -14.48 6.15 -4.30
C SER A 81 -15.24 7.46 -4.16
N ALA A 82 -16.51 7.45 -4.56
CA ALA A 82 -17.45 8.55 -4.38
C ALA A 82 -18.02 8.63 -2.95
N LYS A 83 -17.70 7.67 -2.08
CA LYS A 83 -18.29 7.58 -0.75
C LYS A 83 -17.42 8.25 0.30
N THR A 84 -18.06 9.12 1.07
CA THR A 84 -17.46 9.98 2.09
C THR A 84 -17.48 9.38 3.50
N GLU A 85 -18.07 8.19 3.68
CA GLU A 85 -18.14 7.58 4.99
C GLU A 85 -16.82 6.91 5.36
N ASP A 86 -16.30 7.18 6.54
CA ASP A 86 -15.07 6.56 7.08
C ASP A 86 -15.11 5.03 6.99
N ALA A 87 -16.30 4.44 7.05
CA ALA A 87 -16.51 2.99 6.90
C ALA A 87 -16.04 2.45 5.55
N ASP A 88 -16.25 3.17 4.45
CA ASP A 88 -15.86 2.73 3.09
C ASP A 88 -14.34 2.85 2.89
N LYS A 89 -13.74 3.93 3.44
CA LYS A 89 -12.29 4.09 3.48
C LYS A 89 -11.62 2.96 4.26
N ILE A 90 -12.14 2.68 5.46
CA ILE A 90 -11.66 1.58 6.30
C ILE A 90 -11.86 0.23 5.60
N LEU A 91 -13.00 0.02 4.91
CA LEU A 91 -13.24 -1.20 4.16
C LEU A 91 -12.24 -1.37 3.03
N GLY A 92 -12.00 -0.32 2.20
CA GLY A 92 -11.02 -0.35 1.12
C GLY A 92 -9.63 -0.73 1.60
N LEU A 93 -9.17 -0.10 2.69
CA LEU A 93 -7.88 -0.42 3.31
C LEU A 93 -7.86 -1.83 3.92
N ASN A 94 -8.95 -2.25 4.60
CA ASN A 94 -9.06 -3.59 5.21
C ASN A 94 -8.94 -4.74 4.20
N ILE A 95 -9.29 -4.53 2.94
CA ILE A 95 -9.15 -5.52 1.87
C ILE A 95 -7.74 -5.54 1.23
N GLY A 96 -6.83 -4.70 1.72
CA GLY A 96 -5.43 -4.66 1.27
C GLY A 96 -5.11 -3.56 0.26
N ALA A 97 -5.93 -2.52 0.12
CA ALA A 97 -5.53 -1.31 -0.59
C ALA A 97 -4.42 -0.57 0.17
N ASP A 98 -3.53 0.09 -0.55
CA ASP A 98 -2.40 0.84 0.02
C ASP A 98 -2.76 2.29 0.30
N ASP A 99 -3.71 2.84 -0.43
CA ASP A 99 -4.17 4.22 -0.25
C ASP A 99 -5.62 4.39 -0.76
N TYR A 100 -6.18 5.56 -0.49
CA TYR A 100 -7.55 5.90 -0.82
C TYR A 100 -7.64 7.35 -1.30
N VAL A 101 -8.42 7.61 -2.35
CA VAL A 101 -8.72 8.94 -2.89
C VAL A 101 -10.22 9.10 -3.05
N GLU A 102 -10.76 10.18 -2.50
CA GLU A 102 -12.19 10.50 -2.58
C GLU A 102 -12.53 11.19 -3.90
N LYS A 103 -13.64 10.78 -4.53
CA LYS A 103 -14.23 11.46 -5.70
C LYS A 103 -15.24 12.51 -5.25
N PRO A 104 -15.25 13.74 -5.81
CA PRO A 104 -14.36 14.23 -6.86
C PRO A 104 -12.97 14.58 -6.33
N PHE A 105 -11.92 14.10 -6.97
CA PHE A 105 -10.54 14.34 -6.55
C PHE A 105 -9.89 15.51 -7.28
N ASN A 106 -8.94 16.14 -6.61
CA ASN A 106 -8.04 17.09 -7.26
C ASN A 106 -7.02 16.30 -8.11
N PRO A 107 -6.86 16.59 -9.42
CA PRO A 107 -5.86 15.92 -10.27
C PRO A 107 -4.44 15.97 -9.73
N LEU A 108 -4.02 17.09 -9.13
CA LEU A 108 -2.69 17.23 -8.55
C LEU A 108 -2.49 16.32 -7.32
N GLU A 109 -3.53 16.16 -6.50
CA GLU A 109 -3.52 15.23 -5.37
C GLU A 109 -3.38 13.79 -5.85
N LEU A 110 -4.20 13.37 -6.83
CA LEU A 110 -4.13 12.01 -7.39
C LEU A 110 -2.73 11.73 -7.95
N VAL A 111 -2.18 12.65 -8.73
CA VAL A 111 -0.83 12.51 -9.30
C VAL A 111 0.23 12.42 -8.19
N ALA A 112 0.13 13.23 -7.14
CA ALA A 112 1.08 13.19 -6.01
C ALA A 112 1.05 11.84 -5.31
N ARG A 113 -0.14 11.27 -5.05
CA ARG A 113 -0.31 9.94 -4.45
C ARG A 113 0.25 8.83 -5.35
N VAL A 114 -0.04 8.88 -6.65
CA VAL A 114 0.51 7.94 -7.64
C VAL A 114 2.03 7.99 -7.63
N LYS A 115 2.64 9.18 -7.70
CA LYS A 115 4.11 9.35 -7.62
C LYS A 115 4.68 8.79 -6.32
N SER A 116 4.02 9.04 -5.20
CA SER A 116 4.44 8.56 -3.89
C SER A 116 4.41 7.04 -3.81
N GLN A 117 3.33 6.39 -4.27
CA GLN A 117 3.20 4.94 -4.28
C GLN A 117 4.20 4.27 -5.23
N LEU A 118 4.35 4.79 -6.46
CA LEU A 118 5.32 4.26 -7.43
C LEU A 118 6.76 4.39 -6.94
N ARG A 119 7.13 5.52 -6.33
CA ARG A 119 8.46 5.69 -5.74
C ARG A 119 8.74 4.61 -4.69
N ARG A 120 7.81 4.34 -3.78
CA ARG A 120 7.95 3.29 -2.77
C ARG A 120 8.07 1.90 -3.41
N TYR A 121 7.23 1.61 -4.38
CA TYR A 121 7.24 0.33 -5.08
C TYR A 121 8.56 0.09 -5.85
N THR A 122 9.06 1.11 -6.56
CA THR A 122 10.31 1.00 -7.33
C THR A 122 11.55 1.04 -6.44
N GLN A 123 11.53 1.74 -5.30
CA GLN A 123 12.62 1.72 -4.32
C GLN A 123 12.76 0.37 -3.63
N LEU A 124 11.70 -0.43 -3.56
CA LEU A 124 11.79 -1.83 -3.14
C LEU A 124 12.64 -2.69 -4.11
N GLY A 125 12.83 -2.24 -5.36
CA GLY A 125 13.64 -2.94 -6.38
C GLY A 125 15.07 -2.42 -6.59
N ASN A 126 15.44 -1.28 -6.01
CA ASN A 126 16.75 -0.63 -6.23
C ASN A 126 17.44 -0.29 -4.90
N ALA A 127 18.21 -1.22 -4.37
CA ALA A 127 19.13 -0.93 -3.27
C ALA A 127 20.42 -0.33 -3.83
N ALA A 128 20.70 0.92 -3.49
CA ALA A 128 22.05 1.49 -3.61
C ALA A 128 22.84 1.12 -2.35
N GLU A 129 24.06 0.65 -2.58
CA GLU A 129 25.04 0.20 -1.57
C GLU A 129 25.18 1.16 -0.40
N ASN A 130 24.95 0.66 0.85
CA ASN A 130 25.80 0.95 2.01
C ASN A 130 25.29 0.25 3.28
N ASP A 131 26.23 -0.41 3.97
CA ASP A 131 26.20 -1.04 5.29
C ASP A 131 25.06 -2.05 5.59
N ALA A 132 25.48 -3.19 6.12
CA ALA A 132 24.68 -4.36 6.51
C ALA A 132 23.19 -4.05 6.80
N SER A 133 22.38 -4.08 5.75
CA SER A 133 20.98 -3.68 5.80
C SER A 133 20.07 -4.82 6.25
N VAL A 134 20.59 -5.72 7.07
CA VAL A 134 19.80 -6.79 7.72
C VAL A 134 19.48 -6.37 9.14
N TYR A 135 18.20 -6.19 9.41
CA TYR A 135 17.66 -5.84 10.72
C TYR A 135 16.96 -7.05 11.33
N THR A 136 17.31 -7.43 12.55
CA THR A 136 16.74 -8.59 13.22
C THR A 136 16.13 -8.23 14.57
N VAL A 137 14.99 -8.86 14.90
CA VAL A 137 14.33 -8.78 16.20
C VAL A 137 13.75 -10.17 16.52
N GLY A 138 14.44 -10.93 17.37
CA GLY A 138 14.07 -12.33 17.58
C GLY A 138 14.09 -13.14 16.29
N GLY A 139 12.98 -13.76 15.91
CA GLY A 139 12.86 -14.50 14.65
C GLY A 139 12.49 -13.66 13.44
N LEU A 140 12.14 -12.38 13.62
CA LEU A 140 11.85 -11.46 12.52
C LEU A 140 13.17 -10.92 11.93
N SER A 141 13.34 -11.05 10.62
CA SER A 141 14.48 -10.50 9.91
C SER A 141 14.01 -9.73 8.66
N ILE A 142 14.60 -8.57 8.44
CA ILE A 142 14.39 -7.74 7.25
C ILE A 142 15.74 -7.53 6.58
N ASN A 143 15.85 -7.98 5.34
CA ASN A 143 16.96 -7.64 4.46
C ASN A 143 16.53 -6.47 3.57
N ASP A 144 17.01 -5.26 3.89
CA ASP A 144 16.58 -4.05 3.18
C ASP A 144 17.20 -3.95 1.77
N ASP A 145 18.29 -4.65 1.48
CA ASP A 145 18.87 -4.71 0.14
C ASP A 145 18.03 -5.57 -0.79
N LEU A 146 17.62 -6.75 -0.31
CA LEU A 146 16.78 -7.68 -1.07
C LEU A 146 15.29 -7.36 -0.94
N LYS A 147 14.91 -6.43 -0.05
CA LYS A 147 13.52 -6.12 0.31
C LYS A 147 12.74 -7.36 0.78
N GLU A 148 13.44 -8.24 1.44
CA GLU A 148 12.92 -9.52 1.92
C GLU A 148 12.65 -9.46 3.43
N VAL A 149 11.50 -10.01 3.83
CA VAL A 149 11.11 -10.17 5.23
C VAL A 149 10.93 -11.65 5.52
N THR A 150 11.54 -12.10 6.60
CA THR A 150 11.36 -13.48 7.09
C THR A 150 10.95 -13.49 8.55
N VAL A 151 10.16 -14.49 8.94
CA VAL A 151 9.80 -14.77 10.33
C VAL A 151 10.13 -16.23 10.61
N ASP A 152 11.00 -16.47 11.58
CA ASP A 152 11.51 -17.80 11.93
C ASP A 152 12.04 -18.59 10.71
N GLY A 153 12.59 -17.86 9.71
CA GLY A 153 13.16 -18.38 8.47
C GLY A 153 12.19 -18.49 7.29
N GLU A 154 10.90 -18.31 7.51
CA GLU A 154 9.88 -18.36 6.45
C GLU A 154 9.65 -16.95 5.84
N THR A 155 9.64 -16.87 4.51
CA THR A 155 9.45 -15.59 3.80
C THR A 155 8.01 -15.11 3.94
N VAL A 156 7.85 -13.81 4.26
CA VAL A 156 6.57 -13.13 4.43
C VAL A 156 6.38 -12.10 3.32
N LYS A 157 5.26 -12.20 2.59
CA LYS A 157 4.90 -11.23 1.54
C LYS A 157 4.17 -10.03 2.15
N LEU A 158 4.79 -8.87 2.09
CA LEU A 158 4.21 -7.59 2.50
C LEU A 158 3.91 -6.71 1.27
N THR A 159 2.88 -5.86 1.37
CA THR A 159 2.72 -4.76 0.41
C THR A 159 3.81 -3.71 0.63
N PRO A 160 4.09 -2.82 -0.34
CA PRO A 160 5.08 -1.77 -0.18
C PRO A 160 4.86 -0.89 1.05
N ILE A 161 3.61 -0.56 1.37
CA ILE A 161 3.26 0.22 2.56
C ILE A 161 3.55 -0.55 3.84
N GLU A 162 3.11 -1.80 3.93
CA GLU A 162 3.35 -2.67 5.08
C GLU A 162 4.86 -2.85 5.33
N TYR A 163 5.61 -3.10 4.26
CA TYR A 163 7.07 -3.21 4.31
C TYR A 163 7.71 -1.94 4.87
N ASN A 164 7.35 -0.77 4.35
CA ASN A 164 7.94 0.49 4.78
C ASN A 164 7.58 0.86 6.22
N ILE A 165 6.35 0.58 6.67
CA ILE A 165 5.95 0.75 8.07
C ILE A 165 6.78 -0.17 8.97
N LEU A 166 6.89 -1.45 8.62
CA LEU A 166 7.65 -2.42 9.40
C LEU A 166 9.12 -2.04 9.47
N LEU A 167 9.73 -1.66 8.34
CA LEU A 167 11.11 -1.21 8.25
C LEU A 167 11.38 0.05 9.11
N LEU A 168 10.48 1.04 9.07
CA LEU A 168 10.57 2.24 9.91
C LEU A 168 10.68 1.86 11.39
N LEU A 169 9.82 0.95 11.85
CA LEU A 169 9.78 0.54 13.25
C LEU A 169 10.97 -0.33 13.63
N VAL A 170 11.39 -1.25 12.76
CA VAL A 170 12.54 -2.14 13.00
C VAL A 170 13.86 -1.37 13.00
N LYS A 171 14.04 -0.40 12.11
CA LYS A 171 15.21 0.50 12.12
C LYS A 171 15.32 1.34 13.39
N ASN A 172 14.20 1.58 14.07
CA ASN A 172 14.10 2.43 15.26
C ASN A 172 13.63 1.66 16.49
N GLN A 173 14.17 0.47 16.72
CA GLN A 173 13.79 -0.39 17.86
C GLN A 173 13.77 0.36 19.19
N GLY A 174 12.72 0.16 19.97
CA GLY A 174 12.48 0.79 21.26
C GLY A 174 11.85 2.19 21.19
N LYS A 175 11.88 2.85 20.02
CA LYS A 175 11.24 4.16 19.83
C LYS A 175 9.75 3.97 19.54
N VAL A 176 8.91 4.74 20.21
CA VAL A 176 7.47 4.80 19.92
C VAL A 176 7.23 5.85 18.84
N PHE A 177 6.49 5.46 17.82
CA PHE A 177 6.01 6.37 16.78
C PHE A 177 4.51 6.57 16.93
N SER A 178 4.06 7.82 16.97
CA SER A 178 2.65 8.13 16.92
C SER A 178 2.08 7.76 15.52
N ILE A 179 0.76 7.62 15.45
CA ILE A 179 0.07 7.36 14.17
C ILE A 179 0.44 8.44 13.14
N ASN A 180 0.42 9.71 13.54
CA ASN A 180 0.78 10.82 12.67
C ASN A 180 2.23 10.72 12.19
N GLN A 181 3.18 10.41 13.08
CA GLN A 181 4.58 10.24 12.69
C GLN A 181 4.78 9.09 11.71
N ILE A 182 4.07 7.97 11.88
CA ILE A 182 4.11 6.87 10.92
C ILE A 182 3.53 7.34 9.58
N TYR A 183 2.37 7.97 9.60
CA TYR A 183 1.71 8.45 8.39
C TYR A 183 2.62 9.43 7.63
N GLU A 184 3.08 10.51 8.27
CA GLU A 184 3.96 11.50 7.67
C GLU A 184 5.25 10.89 7.11
N SER A 185 5.86 9.93 7.84
CA SER A 185 7.09 9.26 7.41
C SER A 185 6.87 8.38 6.18
N ILE A 186 5.70 7.75 6.05
CA ILE A 186 5.42 6.77 5.01
C ILE A 186 4.73 7.43 3.81
N TRP A 187 3.70 8.26 4.03
CA TRP A 187 2.98 8.93 2.93
C TRP A 187 3.63 10.23 2.48
N ASN A 188 4.48 10.83 3.33
CA ASN A 188 5.14 12.12 3.10
C ASN A 188 4.12 13.26 2.88
N GLU A 189 3.04 13.22 3.63
CA GLU A 189 1.91 14.13 3.64
C GLU A 189 1.50 14.44 5.08
N ASP A 190 0.82 15.57 5.30
CA ASP A 190 0.27 15.91 6.60
C ASP A 190 -0.77 14.86 7.06
N ALA A 191 -0.74 14.50 8.33
CA ALA A 191 -1.55 13.42 8.89
C ALA A 191 -3.02 13.81 9.12
N ILE A 192 -3.71 14.27 8.10
CA ILE A 192 -5.13 14.61 8.16
C ILE A 192 -5.94 13.33 7.94
N GLY A 193 -6.61 12.83 9.00
CA GLY A 193 -7.40 11.60 8.95
C GLY A 193 -6.59 10.30 8.87
N ALA A 194 -5.35 10.32 9.35
CA ALA A 194 -4.39 9.20 9.28
C ALA A 194 -4.72 8.03 10.21
N ASP A 195 -5.54 8.23 11.26
CA ASP A 195 -5.70 7.27 12.35
C ASP A 195 -6.14 5.88 11.89
N ASN A 196 -7.15 5.81 11.04
CA ASN A 196 -7.68 4.55 10.55
C ASN A 196 -6.73 3.88 9.55
N THR A 197 -6.07 4.66 8.69
CA THR A 197 -5.16 4.15 7.64
C THR A 197 -3.99 3.39 8.24
N VAL A 198 -3.27 4.00 9.17
CA VAL A 198 -2.13 3.37 9.84
C VAL A 198 -2.56 2.14 10.64
N ALA A 199 -3.66 2.24 11.40
CA ALA A 199 -4.14 1.13 12.23
C ALA A 199 -4.48 -0.12 11.41
N VAL A 200 -5.06 0.05 10.22
CA VAL A 200 -5.37 -1.05 9.32
C VAL A 200 -4.11 -1.73 8.81
N HIS A 201 -3.12 -0.97 8.35
CA HIS A 201 -1.85 -1.56 7.91
C HIS A 201 -1.08 -2.25 9.04
N ILE A 202 -1.08 -1.69 10.25
CA ILE A 202 -0.53 -2.34 11.45
C ILE A 202 -1.22 -3.68 11.71
N ARG A 203 -2.55 -3.76 11.56
CA ARG A 203 -3.29 -5.00 11.69
C ARG A 203 -2.85 -6.02 10.63
N HIS A 204 -2.77 -5.63 9.37
CA HIS A 204 -2.34 -6.52 8.27
C HIS A 204 -0.90 -7.01 8.46
N ILE A 205 0.02 -6.14 8.90
CA ILE A 205 1.37 -6.53 9.23
C ILE A 205 1.36 -7.62 10.32
N ARG A 206 0.61 -7.40 11.42
CA ARG A 206 0.49 -8.37 12.49
C ARG A 206 -0.08 -9.71 12.03
N GLU A 207 -1.11 -9.70 11.19
CA GLU A 207 -1.70 -10.92 10.61
C GLU A 207 -0.67 -11.76 9.82
N LYS A 208 0.38 -11.12 9.29
CA LYS A 208 1.42 -11.76 8.48
C LYS A 208 2.66 -12.16 9.26
N ILE A 209 3.03 -11.40 10.32
CA ILE A 209 4.30 -11.63 11.04
C ILE A 209 4.12 -12.21 12.45
N GLU A 210 2.91 -12.17 13.02
CA GLU A 210 2.66 -12.60 14.39
C GLU A 210 1.93 -13.95 14.40
N ILE A 211 2.32 -14.86 15.32
CA ILE A 211 1.57 -16.09 15.55
C ILE A 211 0.17 -15.80 16.09
N ASN A 212 0.06 -14.80 16.97
CA ASN A 212 -1.20 -14.31 17.49
C ASN A 212 -1.27 -12.77 17.32
N PRO A 213 -1.98 -12.25 16.32
CA PRO A 213 -2.09 -10.79 16.09
C PRO A 213 -2.66 -9.99 17.27
N LYS A 214 -3.45 -10.64 18.17
CA LYS A 214 -4.03 -9.99 19.36
C LYS A 214 -3.01 -9.87 20.49
N GLU A 215 -2.02 -10.75 20.54
CA GLU A 215 -0.93 -10.76 21.50
C GLU A 215 0.42 -10.69 20.78
N PRO A 216 0.70 -9.56 20.08
CA PRO A 216 1.83 -9.47 19.16
C PRO A 216 3.17 -9.64 19.88
N ARG A 217 4.07 -10.43 19.30
CA ARG A 217 5.44 -10.63 19.78
C ARG A 217 6.33 -9.45 19.39
N TYR A 218 6.22 -8.97 18.17
CA TYR A 218 7.12 -7.98 17.58
C TYR A 218 6.54 -6.57 17.62
N LEU A 219 5.39 -6.37 16.98
CA LEU A 219 4.80 -5.05 16.76
C LEU A 219 3.85 -4.68 17.90
N LYS A 220 4.36 -3.93 18.88
CA LYS A 220 3.63 -3.55 20.10
C LYS A 220 2.84 -2.25 19.93
N VAL A 221 1.70 -2.18 20.61
CA VAL A 221 0.95 -0.93 20.82
C VAL A 221 1.38 -0.28 22.13
N VAL A 222 1.54 1.02 22.12
CA VAL A 222 1.67 1.85 23.32
C VAL A 222 0.38 2.68 23.42
N TRP A 223 -0.52 2.27 24.29
CA TRP A 223 -1.85 2.83 24.39
C TRP A 223 -1.85 4.36 24.56
N GLY A 224 -2.65 5.04 23.76
CA GLY A 224 -2.73 6.49 23.72
C GLY A 224 -1.54 7.21 23.10
N VAL A 225 -0.50 6.47 22.60
CA VAL A 225 0.73 7.05 22.04
C VAL A 225 0.98 6.59 20.60
N GLY A 226 0.99 5.27 20.33
CA GLY A 226 1.29 4.77 19.01
C GLY A 226 1.86 3.34 19.01
N TYR A 227 2.83 3.07 18.14
CA TYR A 227 3.38 1.75 17.89
C TYR A 227 4.89 1.73 17.99
N LYS A 228 5.44 0.57 18.33
CA LYS A 228 6.89 0.33 18.38
C LYS A 228 7.22 -1.14 18.11
N ILE A 229 8.50 -1.39 17.86
CA ILE A 229 9.13 -2.70 18.02
C ILE A 229 10.10 -2.59 19.19
N ASP A 230 10.06 -3.55 20.13
CA ASP A 230 10.95 -3.53 21.29
C ASP A 230 12.40 -3.79 20.88
N LYS A 231 13.34 -3.27 21.65
CA LYS A 231 14.75 -3.71 21.58
C LYS A 231 14.84 -5.13 22.11
N ASN A 232 15.58 -5.97 21.40
CA ASN A 232 16.04 -7.23 21.97
C ASN A 232 17.05 -6.99 23.05
#